data_6fbe17e456007c0abef0028a3f2e0a79
#
_entry.id   6fbe17e456007c0abef0028a3f2e0a79
#
_cell.length_a   1.000
_cell.length_b   1.000
_cell.length_c   1.000
_cell.angle_alpha   90.00
_cell.angle_beta   90.00
_cell.angle_gamma   90.00
#
_symmetry.space_group_name_H-M   'P 1'
#
loop_
_entity.id
_entity.type
_entity.pdbx_description
1 polymer ?
#
loop_
_entity_poly.entity_id
_entity_poly.type
_entity_poly.pdbx_seq_one_letter_code
_entity_poly.pdbx_strand_id
1 'polypeptide(L)'
;MYFRTEKNVERWGLPKRTLFSAIQNSHSLGMINSMPQAVRTGYDTIIAHRVDEKFAVVSKGKGKVTEVSNNHITLTYEDGTTDRFKIGLNYGVSTGSVVNNMLVTDYTIGQEVNKGDVVAFHPAHFQRDVFDKSQVLFKNSILSFTTFMESNDTEEDSSAISLKLAGKMEVPVTEVRDIVVSFDDTVRHLVNVGDNVESETPLCTIVNAVFTENSMFDKNSEYLDTLNQLANVSPRAKHHGMVTKIEVMYYGDSSTASESVKSIISKFDKERRVLAERLKDGSPTVGLLKEPIRVGGNVLTDRSLVIKFYIEHHDGMGIGDKLVVK
;
A
#
# COMPACT_ATOMS: atom_id res chain seq x y z
N MET A 1 -5.93 -22.30 38.31
CA MET A 1 -7.15 -22.82 37.65
C MET A 1 -7.08 -22.35 36.16
N TYR A 2 -7.10 -23.27 35.21
CA TYR A 2 -6.95 -22.90 33.79
C TYR A 2 -8.31 -22.88 33.11
N PHE A 3 -8.64 -21.78 32.47
CA PHE A 3 -9.85 -21.67 31.68
C PHE A 3 -9.46 -21.63 30.21
N ARG A 4 -9.88 -22.62 29.43
CA ARG A 4 -9.74 -22.63 27.98
C ARG A 4 -11.07 -22.21 27.37
N THR A 5 -11.03 -21.21 26.49
CA THR A 5 -12.20 -20.72 25.79
C THR A 5 -11.81 -20.27 24.38
N GLU A 6 -12.78 -20.19 23.48
CA GLU A 6 -12.61 -19.58 22.19
C GLU A 6 -12.86 -18.09 22.28
N LYS A 7 -11.92 -17.29 21.81
CA LYS A 7 -12.00 -15.83 21.80
C LYS A 7 -11.52 -15.27 20.46
N ASN A 8 -12.10 -14.17 20.07
CA ASN A 8 -11.61 -13.39 18.95
C ASN A 8 -10.38 -12.62 19.38
N VAL A 9 -9.33 -12.67 18.56
CA VAL A 9 -8.07 -11.98 18.80
C VAL A 9 -7.80 -11.01 17.65
N GLU A 10 -7.39 -9.81 18.00
CA GLU A 10 -7.04 -8.76 17.04
C GLU A 10 -5.57 -8.37 17.21
N ARG A 11 -4.92 -8.10 16.09
CA ARG A 11 -3.62 -7.47 16.07
C ARG A 11 -3.79 -5.96 16.00
N TRP A 12 -3.18 -5.25 16.93
CA TRP A 12 -3.18 -3.79 16.96
C TRP A 12 -1.82 -3.25 16.57
N GLY A 13 -1.82 -2.16 15.79
CA GLY A 13 -0.63 -1.39 15.54
C GLY A 13 -0.11 -0.77 16.83
N LEU A 14 1.21 -0.56 16.92
CA LEU A 14 1.83 0.11 18.05
C LEU A 14 1.36 1.56 18.12
N PRO A 15 0.51 1.95 19.09
CA PRO A 15 0.16 3.34 19.27
C PRO A 15 1.34 4.07 19.89
N LYS A 16 1.80 5.14 19.25
CA LYS A 16 2.86 5.99 19.81
C LYS A 16 2.45 6.62 21.14
N ARG A 17 1.15 6.82 21.34
CA ARG A 17 0.53 7.25 22.62
C ARG A 17 -0.91 6.77 22.65
N THR A 18 -1.30 6.01 23.65
CA THR A 18 -2.67 5.60 23.81
C THR A 18 -3.07 5.68 25.28
N LEU A 19 -4.02 6.50 25.58
CA LEU A 19 -4.53 6.67 26.94
C LEU A 19 -5.97 6.14 27.09
N PHE A 20 -6.69 5.89 25.98
CA PHE A 20 -8.11 5.58 26.02
C PHE A 20 -8.49 4.41 25.12
N SER A 21 -9.40 3.56 25.56
CA SER A 21 -9.88 2.38 24.85
C SER A 21 -10.50 2.70 23.48
N ALA A 22 -11.18 3.82 23.33
CA ALA A 22 -11.75 4.25 22.05
C ALA A 22 -10.66 4.52 21.00
N ILE A 23 -9.55 5.13 21.41
CA ILE A 23 -8.38 5.36 20.54
C ILE A 23 -7.69 4.03 20.24
N GLN A 24 -7.63 3.10 21.19
CA GLN A 24 -7.06 1.77 20.99
C GLN A 24 -7.80 0.98 19.91
N ASN A 25 -9.12 1.05 19.86
CA ASN A 25 -9.92 0.39 18.82
C ASN A 25 -9.59 0.91 17.41
N SER A 26 -9.20 2.18 17.27
CA SER A 26 -8.79 2.75 15.98
C SER A 26 -7.41 2.25 15.48
N HIS A 27 -6.69 1.51 16.31
CA HIS A 27 -5.37 0.95 15.99
C HIS A 27 -5.42 -0.50 15.52
N SER A 28 -6.61 -1.06 15.36
CA SER A 28 -6.78 -2.42 14.81
C SER A 28 -6.25 -2.48 13.39
N LEU A 29 -5.36 -3.43 13.12
CA LEU A 29 -4.79 -3.66 11.80
C LEU A 29 -5.65 -4.63 11.00
N GLY A 30 -5.81 -4.36 9.71
CA GLY A 30 -6.47 -5.26 8.78
C GLY A 30 -5.62 -6.48 8.50
N MET A 31 -5.88 -7.58 9.19
CA MET A 31 -5.19 -8.85 8.94
C MET A 31 -5.75 -9.55 7.70
N ILE A 32 -4.86 -10.20 6.94
CA ILE A 32 -5.23 -10.93 5.72
C ILE A 32 -6.23 -12.04 6.03
N ASN A 33 -6.01 -12.79 7.12
CA ASN A 33 -6.84 -13.92 7.54
C ASN A 33 -7.92 -13.54 8.56
N SER A 34 -8.27 -12.26 8.67
CA SER A 34 -9.34 -11.82 9.58
C SER A 34 -10.69 -12.43 9.21
N MET A 35 -11.55 -12.60 10.20
CA MET A 35 -12.91 -13.15 10.07
C MET A 35 -13.90 -12.28 10.83
N PRO A 36 -15.20 -12.34 10.50
CA PRO A 36 -16.23 -11.73 11.31
C PRO A 36 -16.24 -12.34 12.72
N GLN A 37 -16.68 -11.56 13.68
CA GLN A 37 -16.85 -12.07 15.03
C GLN A 37 -17.91 -13.18 15.08
N ALA A 38 -17.69 -14.18 15.93
CA ALA A 38 -18.61 -15.29 16.10
C ALA A 38 -19.97 -14.84 16.65
N VAL A 39 -19.97 -13.81 17.52
CA VAL A 39 -21.19 -13.20 18.06
C VAL A 39 -21.44 -11.88 17.35
N ARG A 40 -22.53 -11.79 16.61
CA ARG A 40 -22.91 -10.60 15.85
C ARG A 40 -23.85 -9.72 16.68
N THR A 41 -23.56 -8.42 16.68
CA THR A 41 -24.37 -7.40 17.36
C THR A 41 -25.21 -6.56 16.41
N GLY A 42 -25.07 -6.76 15.08
CA GLY A 42 -25.63 -5.91 14.04
C GLY A 42 -24.79 -4.65 13.75
N TYR A 43 -23.85 -4.29 14.62
CA TYR A 43 -22.94 -3.17 14.35
C TYR A 43 -21.96 -3.46 13.22
N ASP A 44 -21.60 -4.70 13.04
CA ASP A 44 -20.74 -5.24 11.99
C ASP A 44 -21.25 -4.95 10.56
N THR A 45 -22.57 -4.80 10.37
CA THR A 45 -23.17 -4.38 9.10
C THR A 45 -23.23 -2.87 8.93
N ILE A 46 -23.33 -2.13 10.03
CA ILE A 46 -23.47 -0.66 10.01
C ILE A 46 -22.14 0.02 9.68
N ILE A 47 -21.01 -0.58 10.06
CA ILE A 47 -19.68 0.02 9.93
C ILE A 47 -19.39 0.44 8.49
N ALA A 48 -19.71 -0.41 7.48
CA ALA A 48 -19.48 -0.13 6.09
C ALA A 48 -20.18 1.16 5.59
N HIS A 49 -21.30 1.53 6.21
CA HIS A 49 -22.06 2.76 5.91
C HIS A 49 -21.56 4.01 6.66
N ARG A 50 -20.54 3.87 7.50
CA ARG A 50 -20.03 4.93 8.38
C ARG A 50 -18.55 5.24 8.18
N VAL A 51 -17.82 4.34 7.51
CA VAL A 51 -16.41 4.54 7.18
C VAL A 51 -16.25 5.40 5.93
N ASP A 52 -15.02 5.88 5.73
CA ASP A 52 -14.62 6.60 4.52
C ASP A 52 -14.72 5.68 3.27
N GLU A 53 -14.98 6.28 2.11
CA GLU A 53 -15.07 5.58 0.81
C GLU A 53 -13.79 4.79 0.47
N LYS A 54 -12.66 5.07 1.13
CA LYS A 54 -11.42 4.27 1.03
C LYS A 54 -11.54 2.87 1.64
N PHE A 55 -12.54 2.64 2.48
CA PHE A 55 -12.77 1.34 3.13
C PHE A 55 -14.02 0.63 2.60
N ALA A 56 -15.08 1.37 2.30
CA ALA A 56 -16.30 0.82 1.72
C ALA A 56 -17.04 1.87 0.89
N VAL A 57 -17.49 1.49 -0.29
CA VAL A 57 -18.27 2.33 -1.19
C VAL A 57 -19.71 1.88 -1.16
N VAL A 58 -20.61 2.79 -0.81
CA VAL A 58 -22.04 2.54 -0.69
C VAL A 58 -22.81 3.31 -1.78
N SER A 59 -23.72 2.63 -2.48
CA SER A 59 -24.56 3.26 -3.49
C SER A 59 -25.50 4.29 -2.88
N LYS A 60 -25.55 5.50 -3.46
CA LYS A 60 -26.40 6.61 -3.00
C LYS A 60 -27.83 6.52 -3.49
N GLY A 61 -28.08 5.76 -4.54
CA GLY A 61 -29.37 5.63 -5.20
C GLY A 61 -29.57 4.31 -5.89
N LYS A 62 -30.74 4.13 -6.48
CA LYS A 62 -31.02 3.00 -7.37
C LYS A 62 -30.45 3.28 -8.76
N GLY A 63 -29.81 2.28 -9.36
CA GLY A 63 -29.16 2.43 -10.66
C GLY A 63 -28.53 1.14 -11.15
N LYS A 64 -27.50 1.30 -12.00
CA LYS A 64 -26.76 0.17 -12.59
C LYS A 64 -25.26 0.46 -12.61
N VAL A 65 -24.48 -0.61 -12.54
CA VAL A 65 -23.05 -0.55 -12.80
C VAL A 65 -22.83 -0.40 -14.29
N THR A 66 -22.23 0.72 -14.70
CA THR A 66 -21.99 1.02 -16.13
C THR A 66 -20.56 0.75 -16.56
N GLU A 67 -19.62 0.79 -15.64
CA GLU A 67 -18.20 0.52 -15.93
C GLU A 67 -17.54 -0.13 -14.73
N VAL A 68 -16.70 -1.15 -14.97
CA VAL A 68 -15.83 -1.78 -13.98
C VAL A 68 -14.45 -1.95 -14.60
N SER A 69 -13.42 -1.52 -13.91
CA SER A 69 -12.03 -1.72 -14.28
C SER A 69 -11.19 -2.03 -13.02
N ASN A 70 -9.91 -2.29 -13.19
CA ASN A 70 -9.00 -2.59 -12.07
C ASN A 70 -8.81 -1.42 -11.10
N ASN A 71 -9.19 -0.19 -11.49
CA ASN A 71 -8.92 1.02 -10.71
C ASN A 71 -10.15 1.92 -10.48
N HIS A 72 -11.31 1.59 -11.06
CA HIS A 72 -12.56 2.32 -10.81
C HIS A 72 -13.79 1.48 -11.09
N ILE A 73 -14.91 1.86 -10.44
CA ILE A 73 -16.25 1.42 -10.71
C ILE A 73 -17.13 2.66 -10.92
N THR A 74 -18.01 2.62 -11.94
CA THR A 74 -18.94 3.71 -12.24
C THR A 74 -20.36 3.22 -12.07
N LEU A 75 -21.16 3.97 -11.32
CA LEU A 75 -22.58 3.75 -11.13
C LEU A 75 -23.36 4.85 -11.89
N THR A 76 -24.38 4.48 -12.61
CA THR A 76 -25.34 5.41 -13.21
C THR A 76 -26.70 5.18 -12.56
N TYR A 77 -27.24 6.22 -11.94
CA TYR A 77 -28.50 6.17 -11.22
C TYR A 77 -29.71 6.43 -12.12
N GLU A 78 -30.91 6.10 -11.64
CA GLU A 78 -32.17 6.30 -12.39
C GLU A 78 -32.45 7.78 -12.71
N ASP A 79 -31.92 8.72 -11.93
CA ASP A 79 -32.01 10.16 -12.17
C ASP A 79 -31.02 10.68 -13.25
N GLY A 80 -30.24 9.80 -13.86
CA GLY A 80 -29.24 10.11 -14.87
C GLY A 80 -27.91 10.61 -14.32
N THR A 81 -27.77 10.75 -13.00
CA THR A 81 -26.48 11.10 -12.38
C THR A 81 -25.53 9.90 -12.38
N THR A 82 -24.23 10.19 -12.38
CA THR A 82 -23.18 9.16 -12.35
C THR A 82 -22.18 9.43 -11.25
N ASP A 83 -21.87 8.41 -10.48
CA ASP A 83 -20.78 8.41 -9.52
C ASP A 83 -19.65 7.49 -9.99
N ARG A 84 -18.41 7.96 -9.87
CA ARG A 84 -17.22 7.18 -10.18
C ARG A 84 -16.35 7.05 -8.94
N PHE A 85 -16.12 5.82 -8.51
CA PHE A 85 -15.33 5.50 -7.32
C PHE A 85 -14.01 4.83 -7.70
N LYS A 86 -12.95 5.23 -7.02
CA LYS A 86 -11.64 4.55 -7.13
C LYS A 86 -11.71 3.21 -6.40
N ILE A 87 -11.29 2.16 -7.08
CA ILE A 87 -11.08 0.82 -6.52
C ILE A 87 -9.67 0.33 -6.84
N GLY A 88 -9.36 -0.91 -6.46
CA GLY A 88 -8.03 -1.46 -6.60
C GLY A 88 -7.06 -0.90 -5.57
N LEU A 89 -5.78 -1.06 -5.84
CA LEU A 89 -4.71 -0.69 -4.91
C LEU A 89 -4.47 0.82 -4.93
N ASN A 90 -4.71 1.45 -3.80
CA ASN A 90 -4.41 2.86 -3.53
C ASN A 90 -3.54 2.96 -2.28
N TYR A 91 -2.77 4.04 -2.16
CA TYR A 91 -1.93 4.29 -1.00
C TYR A 91 -2.38 5.53 -0.27
N GLY A 92 -2.47 5.42 1.05
CA GLY A 92 -2.69 6.52 1.97
C GLY A 92 -1.51 6.69 2.92
N VAL A 93 -1.45 7.81 3.60
CA VAL A 93 -0.46 8.07 4.65
C VAL A 93 -1.20 8.16 5.98
N SER A 94 -0.78 7.36 6.94
CA SER A 94 -1.30 7.40 8.31
C SER A 94 -0.13 7.43 9.29
N THR A 95 -0.09 8.45 10.13
CA THR A 95 0.95 8.64 11.18
C THR A 95 2.40 8.46 10.67
N GLY A 96 2.67 8.92 9.45
CA GLY A 96 4.02 8.82 8.84
C GLY A 96 4.32 7.47 8.18
N SER A 97 3.38 6.53 8.22
CA SER A 97 3.49 5.25 7.51
C SER A 97 2.61 5.26 6.27
N VAL A 98 3.08 4.61 5.22
CA VAL A 98 2.27 4.37 4.02
C VAL A 98 1.43 3.12 4.25
N VAL A 99 0.13 3.25 4.00
CA VAL A 99 -0.84 2.17 4.16
C VAL A 99 -1.44 1.89 2.79
N ASN A 100 -1.50 0.62 2.40
CA ASN A 100 -2.23 0.22 1.23
C ASN A 100 -3.73 0.20 1.53
N ASN A 101 -4.51 0.73 0.62
CA ASN A 101 -5.97 0.61 0.64
C ASN A 101 -6.39 -0.08 -0.65
N MET A 102 -6.72 -1.36 -0.56
CA MET A 102 -7.17 -2.14 -1.69
C MET A 102 -8.67 -2.31 -1.63
N LEU A 103 -9.40 -1.64 -2.50
CA LEU A 103 -10.83 -1.88 -2.65
C LEU A 103 -11.09 -2.91 -3.74
N VAL A 104 -11.94 -3.88 -3.43
CA VAL A 104 -12.41 -4.89 -4.39
C VAL A 104 -13.90 -4.75 -4.62
N THR A 105 -14.34 -5.15 -5.79
CA THR A 105 -15.76 -5.27 -6.13
C THR A 105 -16.04 -6.64 -6.73
N ASP A 106 -17.20 -7.18 -6.43
CA ASP A 106 -17.78 -8.38 -7.03
C ASP A 106 -18.96 -8.05 -7.96
N TYR A 107 -19.24 -6.74 -8.14
CA TYR A 107 -20.24 -6.29 -9.09
C TYR A 107 -19.70 -6.33 -10.53
N THR A 108 -20.60 -6.64 -11.45
CA THR A 108 -20.31 -6.72 -12.89
C THR A 108 -21.08 -5.64 -13.66
N ILE A 109 -20.59 -5.31 -14.87
CA ILE A 109 -21.26 -4.33 -15.74
C ILE A 109 -22.70 -4.78 -16.04
N GLY A 110 -23.63 -3.85 -15.92
CA GLY A 110 -25.08 -4.07 -16.12
C GLY A 110 -25.82 -4.53 -14.88
N GLN A 111 -25.16 -4.87 -13.80
CA GLN A 111 -25.80 -5.29 -12.56
C GLN A 111 -26.52 -4.12 -11.89
N GLU A 112 -27.73 -4.38 -11.40
CA GLU A 112 -28.52 -3.40 -10.68
C GLU A 112 -28.01 -3.19 -9.27
N VAL A 113 -28.11 -1.96 -8.80
CA VAL A 113 -27.76 -1.55 -7.42
C VAL A 113 -28.92 -0.77 -6.84
N ASN A 114 -29.18 -0.95 -5.57
CA ASN A 114 -30.15 -0.17 -4.80
C ASN A 114 -29.43 0.82 -3.88
N LYS A 115 -30.18 1.79 -3.38
CA LYS A 115 -29.66 2.69 -2.37
C LYS A 115 -29.24 1.90 -1.13
N GLY A 116 -28.00 2.08 -0.69
CA GLY A 116 -27.46 1.40 0.46
C GLY A 116 -26.70 0.10 0.15
N ASP A 117 -26.66 -0.35 -1.11
CA ASP A 117 -25.84 -1.51 -1.48
C ASP A 117 -24.35 -1.17 -1.37
N VAL A 118 -23.56 -2.04 -0.78
CA VAL A 118 -22.11 -1.89 -0.70
C VAL A 118 -21.48 -2.44 -1.97
N VAL A 119 -21.01 -1.57 -2.86
CA VAL A 119 -20.53 -1.94 -4.20
C VAL A 119 -19.05 -2.23 -4.27
N ALA A 120 -18.26 -1.70 -3.34
CA ALA A 120 -16.85 -2.05 -3.20
C ALA A 120 -16.44 -1.98 -1.73
N PHE A 121 -15.44 -2.75 -1.33
CA PHE A 121 -15.00 -2.81 0.05
C PHE A 121 -13.54 -3.26 0.18
N HIS A 122 -12.91 -2.92 1.31
CA HIS A 122 -11.56 -3.33 1.65
C HIS A 122 -11.55 -4.77 2.21
N PRO A 123 -10.93 -5.76 1.53
CA PRO A 123 -11.04 -7.17 1.89
C PRO A 123 -10.38 -7.55 3.22
N ALA A 124 -9.45 -6.74 3.74
CA ALA A 124 -8.87 -6.97 5.07
C ALA A 124 -9.83 -6.57 6.22
N HIS A 125 -10.79 -5.66 5.96
CA HIS A 125 -11.72 -5.16 6.96
C HIS A 125 -13.17 -5.63 6.76
N PHE A 126 -13.52 -6.07 5.56
CA PHE A 126 -14.87 -6.47 5.21
C PHE A 126 -14.89 -7.75 4.40
N GLN A 127 -15.99 -8.45 4.47
CA GLN A 127 -16.34 -9.55 3.56
C GLN A 127 -17.81 -9.48 3.22
N ARG A 128 -18.18 -10.01 2.06
CA ARG A 128 -19.58 -10.09 1.64
C ARG A 128 -20.40 -10.88 2.64
N ASP A 129 -21.59 -10.37 3.01
CA ASP A 129 -22.51 -11.10 3.88
C ASP A 129 -23.09 -12.31 3.11
N VAL A 130 -23.12 -13.47 3.77
CA VAL A 130 -23.66 -14.70 3.20
C VAL A 130 -25.19 -14.64 3.08
N PHE A 131 -25.83 -13.93 4.01
CA PHE A 131 -27.30 -13.81 4.07
C PHE A 131 -27.83 -12.65 3.21
N ASP A 132 -27.07 -11.58 3.07
CA ASP A 132 -27.42 -10.45 2.21
C ASP A 132 -26.22 -10.05 1.36
N LYS A 133 -26.24 -10.50 0.11
CA LYS A 133 -25.15 -10.25 -0.84
C LYS A 133 -25.00 -8.78 -1.26
N SER A 134 -25.96 -7.91 -0.92
CA SER A 134 -25.83 -6.46 -1.13
C SER A 134 -25.01 -5.79 -0.03
N GLN A 135 -24.80 -6.47 1.11
CA GLN A 135 -24.12 -5.95 2.30
C GLN A 135 -22.80 -6.66 2.58
N VAL A 136 -22.02 -6.07 3.45
CA VAL A 136 -20.75 -6.62 3.93
C VAL A 136 -20.71 -6.66 5.46
N LEU A 137 -19.93 -7.59 5.99
CA LEU A 137 -19.66 -7.75 7.41
C LEU A 137 -18.28 -7.22 7.74
N PHE A 138 -18.18 -6.43 8.80
CA PHE A 138 -16.89 -6.03 9.35
C PHE A 138 -16.16 -7.23 9.94
N LYS A 139 -14.87 -7.32 9.67
CA LYS A 139 -13.97 -8.35 10.19
C LYS A 139 -12.64 -7.73 10.59
N ASN A 140 -12.14 -8.08 11.75
CA ASN A 140 -10.86 -7.58 12.24
C ASN A 140 -10.16 -8.55 13.20
N SER A 141 -10.70 -9.76 13.35
CA SER A 141 -10.24 -10.71 14.36
C SER A 141 -10.03 -12.10 13.81
N ILE A 142 -9.33 -12.94 14.57
CA ILE A 142 -9.19 -14.38 14.35
C ILE A 142 -9.74 -15.09 15.57
N LEU A 143 -10.56 -16.10 15.34
CA LEU A 143 -11.05 -16.96 16.43
C LEU A 143 -9.94 -17.91 16.87
N SER A 144 -9.57 -17.86 18.14
CA SER A 144 -8.51 -18.70 18.72
C SER A 144 -8.91 -19.30 20.06
N PHE A 145 -8.28 -20.43 20.41
CA PHE A 145 -8.35 -20.93 21.76
C PHE A 145 -7.46 -20.10 22.68
N THR A 146 -8.05 -19.59 23.74
CA THR A 146 -7.38 -18.70 24.69
C THR A 146 -7.45 -19.29 26.09
N THR A 147 -6.36 -19.22 26.83
CA THR A 147 -6.26 -19.62 28.22
C THR A 147 -5.68 -18.49 29.04
N PHE A 148 -6.34 -18.10 30.11
CA PHE A 148 -5.81 -17.17 31.10
C PHE A 148 -5.11 -17.97 32.19
N MET A 149 -3.81 -17.75 32.36
CA MET A 149 -3.00 -18.51 33.31
C MET A 149 -1.78 -17.72 33.73
N GLU A 150 -1.27 -17.99 34.91
CA GLU A 150 0.09 -17.60 35.25
C GLU A 150 1.09 -18.50 34.52
N SER A 151 2.14 -17.92 34.00
CA SER A 151 3.18 -18.63 33.28
C SER A 151 4.52 -17.91 33.46
N ASN A 152 5.60 -18.67 33.55
CA ASN A 152 6.96 -18.14 33.53
C ASN A 152 7.36 -17.57 32.14
N ASP A 153 6.55 -17.84 31.11
CA ASP A 153 6.79 -17.37 29.75
C ASP A 153 6.17 -15.99 29.47
N THR A 154 5.50 -15.41 30.45
CA THR A 154 4.81 -14.11 30.33
C THR A 154 5.12 -13.23 31.53
N GLU A 155 5.28 -11.93 31.28
CA GLU A 155 5.46 -10.90 32.32
C GLU A 155 4.26 -9.96 32.32
N GLU A 156 3.68 -9.69 33.50
CA GLU A 156 2.54 -8.78 33.71
C GLU A 156 1.40 -8.98 32.68
N ASP A 157 1.14 -7.96 31.88
CA ASP A 157 0.07 -7.93 30.88
C ASP A 157 0.44 -8.58 29.54
N SER A 158 1.51 -9.33 29.49
CA SER A 158 1.97 -9.94 28.25
C SER A 158 1.17 -11.20 27.87
N SER A 159 1.31 -11.63 26.63
CA SER A 159 0.63 -12.80 26.09
C SER A 159 1.63 -13.66 25.29
N ALA A 160 1.58 -14.98 25.53
CA ALA A 160 2.27 -15.93 24.67
C ALA A 160 1.32 -16.42 23.59
N ILE A 161 1.76 -16.44 22.34
CA ILE A 161 0.98 -16.96 21.21
C ILE A 161 1.75 -18.08 20.49
N SER A 162 1.01 -19.01 19.90
CA SER A 162 1.64 -20.05 19.08
C SER A 162 2.18 -19.45 17.77
N LEU A 163 3.28 -20.00 17.24
CA LEU A 163 3.83 -19.62 15.94
C LEU A 163 2.79 -19.72 14.81
N LYS A 164 1.89 -20.72 14.89
CA LYS A 164 0.80 -20.89 13.93
C LYS A 164 -0.19 -19.72 13.98
N LEU A 165 -0.52 -19.23 15.17
CA LEU A 165 -1.39 -18.06 15.30
C LEU A 165 -0.68 -16.78 14.84
N ALA A 166 0.59 -16.62 15.23
CA ALA A 166 1.41 -15.48 14.79
C ALA A 166 1.45 -15.36 13.26
N GLY A 167 1.69 -16.47 12.55
CA GLY A 167 1.66 -16.49 11.09
C GLY A 167 0.28 -16.24 10.49
N LYS A 168 -0.83 -16.62 11.17
CA LYS A 168 -2.17 -16.28 10.71
C LYS A 168 -2.52 -14.79 10.88
N MET A 169 -1.86 -14.10 11.79
CA MET A 169 -2.08 -12.68 12.09
C MET A 169 -1.24 -11.77 11.18
N GLU A 170 -0.98 -12.20 9.95
CA GLU A 170 -0.27 -11.43 8.95
C GLU A 170 -1.02 -10.18 8.55
N VAL A 171 -0.27 -9.09 8.39
CA VAL A 171 -0.75 -7.80 7.87
C VAL A 171 0.08 -7.40 6.64
N PRO A 172 -0.54 -6.76 5.65
CA PRO A 172 0.21 -6.20 4.55
C PRO A 172 0.98 -4.96 5.04
N VAL A 173 2.26 -4.92 4.76
CA VAL A 173 3.15 -3.79 5.07
C VAL A 173 3.71 -3.24 3.78
N THR A 174 3.65 -1.92 3.62
CA THR A 174 4.21 -1.24 2.46
C THR A 174 5.47 -0.47 2.85
N GLU A 175 6.61 -0.89 2.34
CA GLU A 175 7.83 -0.11 2.39
C GLU A 175 7.86 0.87 1.22
N VAL A 176 8.22 2.12 1.50
CA VAL A 176 8.45 3.12 0.46
C VAL A 176 9.92 3.49 0.41
N ARG A 177 10.51 3.36 -0.77
CA ARG A 177 11.90 3.74 -1.04
C ARG A 177 11.94 4.88 -2.04
N ASP A 178 12.40 6.03 -1.59
CA ASP A 178 12.62 7.20 -2.43
C ASP A 178 14.08 7.23 -2.89
N ILE A 179 14.29 7.32 -4.18
CA ILE A 179 15.61 7.38 -4.80
C ILE A 179 15.70 8.68 -5.60
N VAL A 180 16.67 9.52 -5.25
CA VAL A 180 16.93 10.76 -5.98
C VAL A 180 18.03 10.51 -7.01
N VAL A 181 17.80 10.95 -8.23
CA VAL A 181 18.70 10.81 -9.39
C VAL A 181 18.90 12.20 -10.00
N SER A 182 20.14 12.59 -10.29
CA SER A 182 20.42 13.79 -11.05
C SER A 182 20.03 13.60 -12.54
N PHE A 183 19.63 14.65 -13.22
CA PHE A 183 19.37 14.59 -14.66
C PHE A 183 20.62 14.20 -15.49
N ASP A 184 21.79 14.44 -14.94
CA ASP A 184 23.07 14.14 -15.63
C ASP A 184 23.45 12.65 -15.44
N ASP A 185 22.88 11.96 -14.47
CA ASP A 185 23.16 10.55 -14.19
C ASP A 185 22.50 9.61 -15.23
N THR A 186 23.04 8.40 -15.33
CA THR A 186 22.46 7.33 -16.14
C THR A 186 21.83 6.27 -15.23
N VAL A 187 20.55 5.94 -15.45
CA VAL A 187 19.85 4.88 -14.72
C VAL A 187 19.83 3.59 -15.54
N ARG A 188 20.21 2.50 -14.92
CA ARG A 188 20.19 1.15 -15.49
C ARG A 188 19.43 0.18 -14.58
N HIS A 189 18.98 -0.92 -15.13
CA HIS A 189 18.38 -2.05 -14.38
C HIS A 189 17.26 -1.63 -13.43
N LEU A 190 16.37 -0.75 -13.87
CA LEU A 190 15.19 -0.38 -13.10
C LEU A 190 14.24 -1.58 -13.00
N VAL A 191 13.88 -1.99 -11.77
CA VAL A 191 12.85 -3.01 -11.52
C VAL A 191 11.49 -2.55 -12.04
N ASN A 192 10.61 -3.51 -12.33
CA ASN A 192 9.26 -3.22 -12.81
C ASN A 192 8.22 -3.48 -11.72
N VAL A 193 7.03 -2.93 -11.93
CA VAL A 193 5.85 -3.29 -11.13
C VAL A 193 5.52 -4.76 -11.38
N GLY A 194 5.32 -5.52 -10.30
CA GLY A 194 5.10 -6.96 -10.30
C GLY A 194 6.36 -7.79 -10.03
N ASP A 195 7.55 -7.19 -10.05
CA ASP A 195 8.78 -7.91 -9.73
C ASP A 195 8.82 -8.22 -8.22
N ASN A 196 9.24 -9.45 -7.90
CA ASN A 196 9.58 -9.82 -6.53
C ASN A 196 11.04 -9.44 -6.26
N VAL A 197 11.27 -8.78 -5.15
CA VAL A 197 12.59 -8.39 -4.67
C VAL A 197 12.88 -9.06 -3.34
N GLU A 198 14.12 -9.49 -3.16
CA GLU A 198 14.63 -9.97 -1.88
C GLU A 198 15.31 -8.82 -1.13
N SER A 199 15.57 -9.00 0.16
CA SER A 199 16.41 -8.09 0.92
C SER A 199 17.75 -7.90 0.22
N GLU A 200 18.22 -6.66 0.13
CA GLU A 200 19.45 -6.27 -0.59
C GLU A 200 19.40 -6.36 -2.12
N THR A 201 18.25 -6.69 -2.73
CA THR A 201 18.10 -6.62 -4.20
C THR A 201 18.22 -5.18 -4.68
N PRO A 202 19.09 -4.88 -5.68
CA PRO A 202 19.15 -3.56 -6.29
C PRO A 202 17.83 -3.19 -6.98
N LEU A 203 17.26 -2.03 -6.63
CA LEU A 203 16.04 -1.50 -7.26
C LEU A 203 16.35 -0.80 -8.58
N CYS A 204 17.50 -0.18 -8.66
CA CYS A 204 18.09 0.36 -9.90
C CYS A 204 19.60 0.53 -9.72
N THR A 205 20.30 0.78 -10.80
CA THR A 205 21.72 1.16 -10.78
C THR A 205 21.85 2.56 -11.34
N ILE A 206 22.47 3.46 -10.57
CA ILE A 206 22.74 4.84 -10.96
C ILE A 206 24.21 4.97 -11.26
N VAL A 207 24.55 5.37 -12.47
CA VAL A 207 25.93 5.67 -12.91
C VAL A 207 26.06 7.18 -12.92
N ASN A 208 26.94 7.68 -12.06
CA ASN A 208 27.16 9.13 -11.93
C ASN A 208 27.91 9.68 -13.12
N ALA A 209 27.44 10.76 -13.73
CA ALA A 209 28.00 11.40 -14.90
C ALA A 209 29.46 11.87 -14.70
N VAL A 210 29.79 12.35 -13.49
CA VAL A 210 31.16 12.84 -13.17
C VAL A 210 32.22 11.77 -13.37
N PHE A 211 31.89 10.50 -13.12
CA PHE A 211 32.81 9.39 -13.34
C PHE A 211 32.88 8.95 -14.78
N THR A 212 31.84 9.22 -15.59
CA THR A 212 31.78 8.82 -17.00
C THR A 212 32.57 9.78 -17.89
N GLU A 213 32.54 11.08 -17.59
CA GLU A 213 33.24 12.11 -18.36
C GLU A 213 34.73 12.20 -18.05
N ASN A 214 35.17 11.85 -16.88
CA ASN A 214 36.56 11.90 -16.44
C ASN A 214 37.38 10.64 -16.78
N SER A 215 36.82 9.69 -17.50
CA SER A 215 37.55 8.49 -17.93
C SER A 215 38.53 8.80 -19.09
N MET A 216 39.59 9.59 -18.80
CA MET A 216 40.79 9.65 -19.61
C MET A 216 41.64 8.37 -19.52
N PHE A 217 41.14 7.32 -18.87
CA PHE A 217 41.83 6.06 -18.65
C PHE A 217 41.50 5.09 -19.80
N ASP A 218 42.54 4.43 -20.27
CA ASP A 218 42.54 3.45 -21.36
C ASP A 218 41.42 2.39 -21.14
N LYS A 219 40.63 2.14 -22.17
CA LYS A 219 39.40 1.32 -22.12
C LYS A 219 39.62 -0.16 -21.77
N ASN A 220 40.84 -0.58 -21.46
CA ASN A 220 41.23 -1.97 -21.25
C ASN A 220 41.77 -2.31 -19.87
N SER A 221 41.57 -1.51 -18.81
CA SER A 221 42.11 -1.82 -17.50
C SER A 221 41.07 -2.41 -16.54
N GLU A 222 41.47 -3.45 -15.81
CA GLU A 222 40.70 -4.03 -14.68
C GLU A 222 40.32 -2.97 -13.61
N TYR A 223 41.01 -1.85 -13.61
CA TYR A 223 40.71 -0.71 -12.74
C TYR A 223 39.40 0.00 -13.13
N LEU A 224 38.97 -0.03 -14.41
CA LEU A 224 37.70 0.57 -14.84
C LEU A 224 36.50 -0.16 -14.29
N ASP A 225 36.56 -1.49 -14.20
CA ASP A 225 35.46 -2.27 -13.59
C ASP A 225 35.33 -2.00 -12.10
N THR A 226 36.45 -1.84 -11.40
CA THR A 226 36.48 -1.50 -10.00
C THR A 226 36.03 -0.06 -9.75
N LEU A 227 36.44 0.89 -10.56
CA LEU A 227 35.99 2.29 -10.50
C LEU A 227 34.50 2.41 -10.88
N ASN A 228 34.03 1.66 -11.89
CA ASN A 228 32.64 1.58 -12.23
C ASN A 228 31.78 0.96 -11.12
N GLN A 229 32.29 -0.05 -10.42
CA GLN A 229 31.62 -0.61 -9.25
C GLN A 229 31.55 0.38 -8.09
N LEU A 230 32.58 1.17 -7.87
CA LEU A 230 32.61 2.22 -6.83
C LEU A 230 31.76 3.44 -7.22
N ALA A 231 31.65 3.76 -8.51
CA ALA A 231 30.84 4.86 -9.04
C ALA A 231 29.36 4.51 -9.15
N ASN A 232 29.03 3.22 -9.21
CA ASN A 232 27.65 2.77 -9.32
C ASN A 232 26.97 2.76 -7.95
N VAL A 233 26.00 3.64 -7.77
CA VAL A 233 25.13 3.61 -6.60
C VAL A 233 23.96 2.70 -6.94
N SER A 234 23.82 1.61 -6.21
CA SER A 234 22.72 0.66 -6.36
C SER A 234 21.84 0.66 -5.12
N PRO A 235 20.84 1.56 -5.03
CA PRO A 235 19.87 1.54 -3.95
C PRO A 235 19.14 0.21 -3.88
N ARG A 236 19.03 -0.35 -2.68
CA ARG A 236 18.54 -1.72 -2.45
C ARG A 236 17.23 -1.74 -1.69
N ALA A 237 16.45 -2.80 -1.89
CA ALA A 237 15.32 -3.12 -1.03
C ALA A 237 15.79 -3.46 0.39
N LYS A 238 15.06 -3.05 1.42
CA LYS A 238 15.35 -3.42 2.82
C LYS A 238 14.75 -4.77 3.20
N HIS A 239 13.59 -5.06 2.64
CA HIS A 239 12.83 -6.26 2.92
C HIS A 239 12.51 -6.99 1.61
N HIS A 240 12.22 -8.29 1.72
CA HIS A 240 11.64 -9.04 0.61
C HIS A 240 10.21 -8.52 0.35
N GLY A 241 9.74 -8.62 -0.86
CA GLY A 241 8.39 -8.21 -1.20
C GLY A 241 8.17 -8.06 -2.71
N MET A 242 6.97 -7.67 -3.07
CA MET A 242 6.59 -7.39 -4.46
C MET A 242 6.54 -5.87 -4.70
N VAL A 243 7.14 -5.42 -5.79
CA VAL A 243 7.01 -4.02 -6.23
C VAL A 243 5.60 -3.81 -6.77
N THR A 244 4.77 -3.13 -5.99
CA THR A 244 3.34 -2.93 -6.32
C THR A 244 3.09 -1.64 -7.10
N LYS A 245 3.97 -0.64 -6.93
CA LYS A 245 3.86 0.64 -7.63
C LYS A 245 5.23 1.29 -7.75
N ILE A 246 5.43 2.00 -8.85
CA ILE A 246 6.55 2.90 -9.04
C ILE A 246 5.98 4.26 -9.40
N GLU A 247 6.41 5.31 -8.72
CA GLU A 247 6.07 6.70 -9.05
C GLU A 247 7.33 7.46 -9.42
N VAL A 248 7.24 8.23 -10.47
CA VAL A 248 8.32 9.10 -10.92
C VAL A 248 7.86 10.53 -10.86
N MET A 249 8.62 11.37 -10.16
CA MET A 249 8.42 12.80 -10.07
C MET A 249 9.73 13.50 -10.40
N TYR A 250 9.67 14.67 -10.99
CA TYR A 250 10.88 15.40 -11.36
C TYR A 250 10.69 16.91 -11.19
N TYR A 251 11.81 17.59 -10.95
CA TYR A 251 11.87 19.02 -10.80
C TYR A 251 12.91 19.59 -11.76
N GLY A 252 12.51 20.55 -12.60
CA GLY A 252 13.33 21.14 -13.64
C GLY A 252 12.93 20.71 -15.06
N ASP A 253 13.66 21.23 -16.06
CA ASP A 253 13.39 20.97 -17.47
C ASP A 253 13.93 19.59 -17.91
N SER A 254 13.02 18.65 -18.10
CA SER A 254 13.35 17.27 -18.52
C SER A 254 14.06 17.18 -19.88
N SER A 255 14.02 18.23 -20.72
CA SER A 255 14.73 18.26 -22.00
C SER A 255 16.26 18.24 -21.84
N THR A 256 16.74 18.66 -20.67
CA THR A 256 18.17 18.72 -20.32
C THR A 256 18.70 17.43 -19.68
N ALA A 257 17.83 16.44 -19.44
CA ALA A 257 18.21 15.19 -18.79
C ALA A 257 18.94 14.22 -19.72
N SER A 258 19.65 13.25 -19.13
CA SER A 258 20.25 12.14 -19.87
C SER A 258 19.19 11.30 -20.60
N GLU A 259 19.59 10.58 -21.63
CA GLU A 259 18.64 9.76 -22.42
C GLU A 259 17.93 8.69 -21.59
N SER A 260 18.59 8.09 -20.60
CA SER A 260 17.98 7.13 -19.69
C SER A 260 16.91 7.77 -18.80
N VAL A 261 17.21 8.94 -18.23
CA VAL A 261 16.28 9.71 -17.41
C VAL A 261 15.10 10.21 -18.24
N LYS A 262 15.32 10.72 -19.46
CA LYS A 262 14.24 11.10 -20.39
C LYS A 262 13.31 9.94 -20.72
N SER A 263 13.88 8.77 -20.97
CA SER A 263 13.11 7.55 -21.25
C SER A 263 12.21 7.16 -20.07
N ILE A 264 12.74 7.21 -18.85
CA ILE A 264 11.98 6.93 -17.63
C ILE A 264 10.85 7.94 -17.47
N ILE A 265 11.13 9.25 -17.54
CA ILE A 265 10.13 10.31 -17.42
C ILE A 265 9.02 10.11 -18.46
N SER A 266 9.40 9.90 -19.72
CA SER A 266 8.45 9.73 -20.82
C SER A 266 7.53 8.51 -20.63
N LYS A 267 8.09 7.37 -20.18
CA LYS A 267 7.33 6.15 -19.88
C LYS A 267 6.28 6.43 -18.79
N PHE A 268 6.69 6.95 -17.65
CA PHE A 268 5.80 7.17 -16.51
C PHE A 268 4.80 8.31 -16.73
N ASP A 269 5.15 9.37 -17.45
CA ASP A 269 4.21 10.41 -17.84
C ASP A 269 3.15 9.89 -18.82
N LYS A 270 3.51 8.99 -19.74
CA LYS A 270 2.53 8.32 -20.61
C LYS A 270 1.55 7.47 -19.80
N GLU A 271 2.05 6.68 -18.86
CA GLU A 271 1.21 5.86 -17.96
C GLU A 271 0.27 6.74 -17.12
N ARG A 272 0.77 7.88 -16.58
CA ARG A 272 -0.03 8.86 -15.85
C ARG A 272 -1.15 9.46 -16.70
N ARG A 273 -0.88 9.85 -17.93
CA ARG A 273 -1.90 10.40 -18.84
C ARG A 273 -3.03 9.40 -19.07
N VAL A 274 -2.67 8.16 -19.40
CA VAL A 274 -3.65 7.08 -19.59
C VAL A 274 -4.50 6.86 -18.35
N LEU A 275 -3.88 6.90 -17.17
CA LEU A 275 -4.58 6.74 -15.90
C LEU A 275 -5.51 7.93 -15.62
N ALA A 276 -5.04 9.16 -15.81
CA ALA A 276 -5.82 10.38 -15.60
C ALA A 276 -7.03 10.46 -16.55
N GLU A 277 -6.86 10.05 -17.82
CA GLU A 277 -7.96 9.96 -18.78
C GLU A 277 -9.03 8.94 -18.36
N ARG A 278 -8.60 7.80 -17.79
CA ARG A 278 -9.53 6.77 -17.28
C ARG A 278 -10.25 7.20 -16.02
N LEU A 279 -9.54 7.81 -15.07
CA LEU A 279 -10.13 8.23 -13.79
C LEU A 279 -10.99 9.47 -13.91
N LYS A 280 -10.66 10.40 -14.80
CA LYS A 280 -11.36 11.70 -15.00
C LYS A 280 -11.52 12.49 -13.69
N ASP A 281 -10.56 12.37 -12.77
CA ASP A 281 -10.62 12.92 -11.42
C ASP A 281 -9.71 14.14 -11.22
N GLY A 282 -9.16 14.68 -12.31
CA GLY A 282 -8.21 15.81 -12.26
C GLY A 282 -6.81 15.42 -11.81
N SER A 283 -6.47 14.13 -11.75
CA SER A 283 -5.13 13.67 -11.42
C SER A 283 -4.08 14.26 -12.37
N PRO A 284 -2.86 14.57 -11.87
CA PRO A 284 -1.79 15.11 -12.70
C PRO A 284 -1.44 14.18 -13.86
N THR A 285 -1.30 14.73 -15.05
CA THR A 285 -0.96 13.99 -16.27
C THR A 285 0.55 13.84 -16.49
N VAL A 286 1.36 14.57 -15.70
CA VAL A 286 2.83 14.53 -15.73
C VAL A 286 3.40 14.52 -14.32
N GLY A 287 4.61 14.02 -14.17
CA GLY A 287 5.34 13.98 -12.90
C GLY A 287 6.10 15.26 -12.55
N LEU A 288 5.96 16.33 -13.36
CA LEU A 288 6.63 17.60 -13.12
C LEU A 288 6.11 18.27 -11.85
N LEU A 289 7.02 18.56 -10.94
CA LEU A 289 6.75 19.29 -9.71
C LEU A 289 6.76 20.80 -9.97
N LYS A 290 5.78 21.51 -9.44
CA LYS A 290 5.75 22.98 -9.50
C LYS A 290 6.69 23.63 -8.48
N GLU A 291 6.90 22.96 -7.36
CA GLU A 291 7.76 23.38 -6.26
C GLU A 291 8.60 22.20 -5.77
N PRO A 292 9.81 22.45 -5.24
CA PRO A 292 10.66 21.38 -4.75
C PRO A 292 10.04 20.72 -3.50
N ILE A 293 10.02 19.42 -3.47
CA ILE A 293 9.57 18.61 -2.32
C ILE A 293 10.77 18.20 -1.44
N ARG A 294 10.48 17.72 -0.24
CA ARG A 294 11.51 17.12 0.63
C ARG A 294 11.52 15.61 0.46
N VAL A 295 12.71 15.07 0.24
CA VAL A 295 12.96 13.62 0.11
C VAL A 295 14.06 13.25 1.11
N GLY A 296 13.77 12.31 2.00
CA GLY A 296 14.74 11.91 3.04
C GLY A 296 15.20 13.06 3.95
N GLY A 297 14.34 14.09 4.14
CA GLY A 297 14.67 15.29 4.94
C GLY A 297 15.32 16.43 4.15
N ASN A 298 15.88 16.18 2.97
CA ASN A 298 16.53 17.14 2.11
C ASN A 298 15.56 17.73 1.07
N VAL A 299 15.73 19.02 0.74
CA VAL A 299 14.97 19.65 -0.34
C VAL A 299 15.50 19.12 -1.68
N LEU A 300 14.59 18.72 -2.57
CA LEU A 300 14.95 18.28 -3.91
C LEU A 300 15.58 19.43 -4.70
N THR A 301 16.76 19.18 -5.23
CA THR A 301 17.48 20.16 -6.05
C THR A 301 16.86 20.25 -7.44
N ASP A 302 17.07 21.39 -8.13
CA ASP A 302 16.71 21.51 -9.53
C ASP A 302 17.45 20.45 -10.38
N ARG A 303 16.87 20.06 -11.52
CA ARG A 303 17.39 19.03 -12.42
C ARG A 303 17.52 17.66 -11.73
N SER A 304 16.52 17.30 -10.94
CA SER A 304 16.47 16.01 -10.22
C SER A 304 15.19 15.25 -10.50
N LEU A 305 15.35 13.93 -10.51
CA LEU A 305 14.29 12.93 -10.59
C LEU A 305 14.16 12.22 -9.26
N VAL A 306 12.95 11.97 -8.81
CA VAL A 306 12.66 11.07 -7.69
C VAL A 306 11.92 9.85 -8.21
N ILE A 307 12.49 8.68 -7.98
CA ILE A 307 11.84 7.39 -8.23
C ILE A 307 11.39 6.85 -6.86
N LYS A 308 10.09 6.68 -6.70
CA LYS A 308 9.49 6.17 -5.49
C LYS A 308 8.98 4.76 -5.73
N PHE A 309 9.54 3.79 -5.02
CA PHE A 309 9.15 2.38 -5.08
C PHE A 309 8.25 2.05 -3.89
N TYR A 310 7.14 1.39 -4.16
CA TYR A 310 6.26 0.81 -3.17
C TYR A 310 6.45 -0.71 -3.19
N ILE A 311 6.97 -1.24 -2.11
CA ILE A 311 7.27 -2.68 -1.97
C ILE A 311 6.35 -3.21 -0.88
N GLU A 312 5.52 -4.18 -1.23
CA GLU A 312 4.58 -4.80 -0.30
C GLU A 312 5.07 -6.18 0.11
N HIS A 313 5.06 -6.43 1.40
CA HIS A 313 5.29 -7.74 1.99
C HIS A 313 4.26 -8.02 3.08
N HIS A 314 4.18 -9.28 3.49
CA HIS A 314 3.34 -9.69 4.60
C HIS A 314 4.20 -9.92 5.83
N ASP A 315 3.79 -9.31 6.93
CA ASP A 315 4.49 -9.42 8.20
C ASP A 315 3.61 -10.11 9.23
N GLY A 316 4.10 -11.24 9.76
CA GLY A 316 3.47 -11.98 10.83
C GLY A 316 3.64 -11.26 12.17
N MET A 317 2.81 -11.63 13.16
CA MET A 317 2.90 -11.05 14.49
C MET A 317 4.21 -11.45 15.18
N GLY A 318 4.95 -10.47 15.70
CA GLY A 318 6.23 -10.64 16.37
C GLY A 318 6.19 -10.29 17.86
N ILE A 319 7.36 -10.47 18.51
CA ILE A 319 7.54 -10.05 19.91
C ILE A 319 7.45 -8.53 20.00
N GLY A 320 6.69 -8.04 20.96
CA GLY A 320 6.45 -6.61 21.16
C GLY A 320 5.20 -6.06 20.45
N ASP A 321 4.59 -6.85 19.58
CA ASP A 321 3.32 -6.47 18.97
C ASP A 321 2.17 -6.53 19.96
N LYS A 322 1.20 -5.65 19.78
CA LYS A 322 0.05 -5.55 20.68
C LYS A 322 -1.09 -6.47 20.25
N LEU A 323 -1.59 -7.23 21.21
CA LEU A 323 -2.69 -8.17 21.05
C LEU A 323 -3.88 -7.72 21.92
N VAL A 324 -5.09 -7.90 21.41
CA VAL A 324 -6.34 -7.70 22.14
C VAL A 324 -7.18 -8.96 22.04
N VAL A 325 -7.73 -9.38 23.16
CA VAL A 325 -8.70 -10.47 23.26
C VAL A 325 -10.08 -9.88 23.52
N LYS A 326 -11.06 -10.17 22.67
CA LYS A 326 -12.45 -9.72 22.75
C LYS A 326 -13.39 -10.81 23.19
#